data_d7b8a26b0974bb104f9683ad928a0b65
#
_entry.id   d7b8a26b0974bb104f9683ad928a0b65
#
_cell.length_a   1.000
_cell.length_b   1.000
_cell.length_c   1.000
_cell.angle_alpha   90.00
_cell.angle_beta   90.00
_cell.angle_gamma   90.00
#
_symmetry.space_group_name_H-M   'P 1'
#
loop_
_entity.id
_entity.type
_entity.pdbx_description
1 polymer ?
#
loop_
_entity_poly.entity_id
_entity_poly.type
_entity_poly.pdbx_seq_one_letter_code
_entity_poly.pdbx_strand_id
1 'polypeptide(L)'
;MNVAIQQPEHIPWVGFFNKMAKCDLFVYLDNVQFKKRYFENRNKIKDNEKIIWLTVPVLSKGLYTQKICDVELDNSQAWTKKYKGRLERAYGKYPFWLDLKAIIYPALDQSFNKLVDLNLVLIDNICSYLEISATTTLASEMSCGNLKGSDLILEICNKSKAKVYNSGPDGRNYLESDKFIKNGIEIIYHDFEHPEYTQTGETFTSHLSVLDLIANCGTKSMEFINARPKRRV
;
A
#
# COMPACT_ATOMS: atom_id res chain seq x y z
N MET A 1 0.51 9.16 20.34
CA MET A 1 0.11 8.24 19.25
C MET A 1 0.93 8.57 18.03
N ASN A 2 1.53 7.56 17.40
CA ASN A 2 2.25 7.67 16.13
C ASN A 2 1.26 7.35 15.00
N VAL A 3 1.01 8.30 14.10
CA VAL A 3 0.05 8.18 13.00
C VAL A 3 0.79 8.16 11.68
N ALA A 4 0.46 7.20 10.82
CA ALA A 4 0.89 7.17 9.44
C ALA A 4 -0.33 7.40 8.52
N ILE A 5 -0.13 8.15 7.44
CA ILE A 5 -1.18 8.46 6.47
C ILE A 5 -0.66 8.11 5.09
N GLN A 6 -1.42 7.31 4.33
CA GLN A 6 -1.05 6.91 2.96
C GLN A 6 -2.27 6.47 2.16
N GLN A 7 -2.23 6.68 0.85
CA GLN A 7 -3.28 6.20 -0.07
C GLN A 7 -3.37 4.67 -0.01
N PRO A 8 -4.58 4.07 -0.13
CA PRO A 8 -4.77 2.63 -0.18
C PRO A 8 -4.30 2.09 -1.55
N GLU A 9 -3.02 1.74 -1.63
CA GLU A 9 -2.40 1.18 -2.83
C GLU A 9 -2.84 -0.27 -3.07
N HIS A 10 -2.84 -0.67 -4.33
CA HIS A 10 -3.13 -2.05 -4.72
C HIS A 10 -1.91 -2.94 -4.47
N ILE A 11 -2.07 -3.99 -3.62
CA ILE A 11 -0.98 -4.92 -3.26
C ILE A 11 0.37 -4.19 -3.07
N PRO A 12 0.49 -3.33 -2.02
CA PRO A 12 1.58 -2.38 -1.87
C PRO A 12 2.98 -3.01 -1.85
N TRP A 13 3.99 -2.19 -1.98
CA TRP A 13 5.38 -2.59 -1.85
C TRP A 13 5.83 -2.73 -0.38
N VAL A 14 6.99 -3.29 -0.15
CA VAL A 14 7.54 -3.60 1.19
C VAL A 14 7.56 -2.39 2.14
N GLY A 15 7.92 -1.20 1.63
CA GLY A 15 7.99 0.02 2.45
C GLY A 15 6.64 0.49 2.99
N PHE A 16 5.53 0.19 2.32
CA PHE A 16 4.19 0.45 2.82
C PHE A 16 3.94 -0.33 4.14
N PHE A 17 4.25 -1.62 4.14
CA PHE A 17 4.06 -2.49 5.30
C PHE A 17 5.05 -2.17 6.43
N ASN A 18 6.30 -1.77 6.11
CA ASN A 18 7.24 -1.27 7.12
C ASN A 18 6.71 -0.02 7.82
N LYS A 19 6.12 0.92 7.06
CA LYS A 19 5.51 2.13 7.61
C LYS A 19 4.31 1.80 8.50
N MET A 20 3.48 0.86 8.05
CA MET A 20 2.30 0.39 8.77
C MET A 20 2.68 -0.32 10.08
N ALA A 21 3.69 -1.18 10.07
CA ALA A 21 4.18 -1.88 11.26
C ALA A 21 4.79 -0.94 12.33
N LYS A 22 5.11 0.31 11.97
CA LYS A 22 5.75 1.29 12.86
C LYS A 22 4.80 2.37 13.38
N CYS A 23 3.52 2.27 13.15
CA CYS A 23 2.54 3.25 13.66
C CYS A 23 1.50 2.61 14.57
N ASP A 24 0.89 3.43 15.42
CA ASP A 24 -0.24 3.04 16.27
C ASP A 24 -1.55 3.09 15.48
N LEU A 25 -1.67 4.07 14.56
CA LEU A 25 -2.82 4.28 13.69
C LEU A 25 -2.35 4.53 12.25
N PHE A 26 -2.86 3.73 11.33
CA PHE A 26 -2.66 3.90 9.90
C PHE A 26 -3.95 4.43 9.26
N VAL A 27 -3.89 5.65 8.72
CA VAL A 27 -5.03 6.28 8.04
C VAL A 27 -4.90 6.10 6.54
N TYR A 28 -5.85 5.41 5.94
CA TYR A 28 -5.94 5.31 4.49
C TYR A 28 -6.48 6.63 3.92
N LEU A 29 -5.65 7.33 3.17
CA LEU A 29 -5.99 8.61 2.52
C LEU A 29 -6.79 8.36 1.25
N ASP A 30 -8.04 7.99 1.39
CA ASP A 30 -8.96 7.58 0.32
C ASP A 30 -9.82 8.73 -0.22
N ASN A 31 -9.88 9.86 0.50
CA ASN A 31 -10.67 11.05 0.17
C ASN A 31 -9.96 12.05 -0.76
N VAL A 32 -8.81 11.66 -1.32
CA VAL A 32 -8.05 12.45 -2.31
C VAL A 32 -8.27 11.94 -3.73
N GLN A 33 -7.86 12.74 -4.72
CA GLN A 33 -8.06 12.41 -6.12
C GLN A 33 -7.32 11.13 -6.54
N PHE A 34 -8.04 10.23 -7.20
CA PHE A 34 -7.48 9.04 -7.84
C PHE A 34 -6.54 9.42 -8.98
N LYS A 35 -5.36 8.81 -9.00
CA LYS A 35 -4.36 9.01 -10.05
C LYS A 35 -4.40 7.85 -11.04
N LYS A 36 -4.89 8.11 -12.24
CA LYS A 36 -4.90 7.11 -13.29
C LYS A 36 -3.49 6.58 -13.61
N ARG A 37 -3.36 5.26 -13.72
CA ARG A 37 -2.07 4.60 -14.01
C ARG A 37 -1.03 4.77 -12.90
N TYR A 38 -1.46 4.95 -11.67
CA TYR A 38 -0.62 5.01 -10.49
C TYR A 38 -0.83 3.75 -9.62
N PHE A 39 -0.38 3.74 -8.38
CA PHE A 39 -0.35 2.53 -7.55
C PHE A 39 -1.69 2.15 -6.91
N GLU A 40 -2.72 2.99 -7.00
CA GLU A 40 -4.02 2.72 -6.39
C GLU A 40 -4.73 1.51 -7.04
N ASN A 41 -4.58 1.30 -8.36
CA ASN A 41 -5.24 0.19 -9.04
C ASN A 41 -4.29 -0.80 -9.73
N ARG A 42 -2.97 -0.70 -9.48
CA ARG A 42 -1.97 -1.61 -10.06
C ARG A 42 -0.67 -1.60 -9.28
N ASN A 43 0.09 -2.67 -9.39
CA ASN A 43 1.47 -2.68 -8.92
C ASN A 43 2.37 -3.53 -9.83
N LYS A 44 3.68 -3.43 -9.60
CA LYS A 44 4.71 -4.15 -10.36
C LYS A 44 4.94 -5.51 -9.73
N ILE A 45 5.03 -6.54 -10.58
CA ILE A 45 5.48 -7.89 -10.20
C ILE A 45 6.55 -8.35 -11.19
N LYS A 46 7.35 -9.33 -10.78
CA LYS A 46 8.38 -9.95 -11.63
C LYS A 46 7.81 -11.22 -12.27
N ASP A 47 7.82 -11.30 -13.60
CA ASP A 47 7.46 -12.47 -14.39
C ASP A 47 8.73 -12.93 -15.13
N ASN A 48 9.42 -13.91 -14.61
CA ASN A 48 10.80 -14.23 -14.96
C ASN A 48 11.70 -13.00 -14.77
N GLU A 49 12.45 -12.56 -15.80
CA GLU A 49 13.31 -11.37 -15.76
C GLU A 49 12.58 -10.08 -16.18
N LYS A 50 11.25 -10.13 -16.40
CA LYS A 50 10.47 -8.97 -16.86
C LYS A 50 9.62 -8.41 -15.72
N ILE A 51 9.64 -7.07 -15.60
CA ILE A 51 8.70 -6.37 -14.74
C ILE A 51 7.41 -6.14 -15.51
N ILE A 52 6.30 -6.60 -14.94
CA ILE A 52 4.97 -6.40 -15.50
C ILE A 52 4.05 -5.70 -14.51
N TRP A 53 3.05 -5.00 -15.03
CA TRP A 53 2.00 -4.41 -14.21
C TRP A 53 0.87 -5.41 -14.01
N LEU A 54 0.55 -5.66 -12.75
CA LEU A 54 -0.65 -6.36 -12.34
C LEU A 54 -1.71 -5.31 -12.04
N THR A 55 -2.75 -5.24 -12.88
CA THR A 55 -3.70 -4.11 -12.89
C THR A 55 -5.11 -4.61 -12.67
N VAL A 56 -5.84 -3.93 -11.80
CA VAL A 56 -7.29 -4.06 -11.60
C VAL A 56 -7.98 -3.05 -12.52
N PRO A 57 -8.93 -3.46 -13.37
CA PRO A 57 -9.67 -2.55 -14.23
C PRO A 57 -10.65 -1.70 -13.42
N VAL A 58 -10.72 -0.40 -13.74
CA VAL A 58 -11.58 0.58 -13.06
C VAL A 58 -12.29 1.48 -14.04
N LEU A 59 -13.49 1.94 -13.67
CA LEU A 59 -14.25 2.92 -14.42
C LEU A 59 -13.62 4.31 -14.21
N SER A 60 -12.94 4.83 -15.24
CA SER A 60 -12.22 6.10 -15.15
C SER A 60 -12.40 7.02 -16.36
N LYS A 61 -13.18 6.60 -17.38
CA LYS A 61 -13.44 7.42 -18.58
C LYS A 61 -14.36 8.57 -18.22
N GLY A 62 -13.90 9.82 -18.43
CA GLY A 62 -14.69 11.02 -18.09
C GLY A 62 -14.68 11.38 -16.58
N LEU A 63 -14.11 10.55 -15.71
CA LEU A 63 -14.11 10.73 -14.26
C LEU A 63 -12.73 11.19 -13.75
N TYR A 64 -12.29 12.36 -14.22
CA TYR A 64 -10.91 12.84 -13.97
C TYR A 64 -10.65 13.33 -12.54
N THR A 65 -11.70 13.71 -11.80
CA THR A 65 -11.61 14.31 -10.47
C THR A 65 -12.15 13.40 -9.35
N GLN A 66 -12.53 12.14 -9.68
CA GLN A 66 -13.07 11.23 -8.67
C GLN A 66 -12.05 10.97 -7.56
N LYS A 67 -12.54 10.82 -6.33
CA LYS A 67 -11.72 10.43 -5.18
C LYS A 67 -11.45 8.92 -5.21
N ILE A 68 -10.42 8.47 -4.49
CA ILE A 68 -10.09 7.03 -4.41
C ILE A 68 -11.27 6.24 -3.85
N CYS A 69 -11.96 6.75 -2.83
CA CYS A 69 -13.15 6.12 -2.24
C CYS A 69 -14.36 6.01 -3.18
N ASP A 70 -14.35 6.74 -4.30
CA ASP A 70 -15.45 6.72 -5.27
C ASP A 70 -15.15 5.84 -6.50
N VAL A 71 -13.91 5.36 -6.65
CA VAL A 71 -13.51 4.57 -7.81
C VAL A 71 -14.20 3.22 -7.84
N GLU A 72 -14.94 2.96 -8.92
CA GLU A 72 -15.61 1.68 -9.16
C GLU A 72 -14.77 0.74 -10.02
N LEU A 73 -14.86 -0.56 -9.72
CA LEU A 73 -14.26 -1.62 -10.52
C LEU A 73 -15.00 -1.77 -11.86
N ASP A 74 -14.27 -2.01 -12.93
CA ASP A 74 -14.86 -2.42 -14.20
C ASP A 74 -15.10 -3.94 -14.21
N ASN A 75 -16.23 -4.34 -13.68
CA ASN A 75 -16.66 -5.73 -13.58
C ASN A 75 -17.34 -6.26 -14.87
N SER A 76 -17.35 -5.47 -15.95
CA SER A 76 -17.89 -5.90 -17.26
C SER A 76 -17.08 -7.04 -17.88
N GLN A 77 -15.85 -7.26 -17.43
CA GLN A 77 -14.96 -8.31 -17.87
C GLN A 77 -14.61 -9.26 -16.71
N ALA A 78 -14.39 -10.54 -17.01
CA ALA A 78 -13.93 -11.53 -16.04
C ALA A 78 -12.41 -11.33 -15.75
N TRP A 79 -12.05 -10.15 -15.22
CA TRP A 79 -10.67 -9.74 -15.00
C TRP A 79 -9.94 -10.59 -13.95
N THR A 80 -10.66 -11.10 -12.95
CA THR A 80 -10.08 -11.91 -11.85
C THR A 80 -9.43 -13.19 -12.36
N LYS A 81 -10.03 -13.86 -13.35
CA LYS A 81 -9.45 -15.06 -13.99
C LYS A 81 -8.10 -14.73 -14.64
N LYS A 82 -8.05 -13.63 -15.39
CA LYS A 82 -6.82 -13.18 -16.05
C LYS A 82 -5.75 -12.73 -15.03
N TYR A 83 -6.19 -12.08 -13.95
CA TYR A 83 -5.34 -11.64 -12.86
C TYR A 83 -4.69 -12.84 -12.15
N LYS A 84 -5.48 -13.84 -11.74
CA LYS A 84 -5.01 -15.11 -11.14
C LYS A 84 -4.02 -15.84 -12.06
N GLY A 85 -4.34 -15.96 -13.35
CA GLY A 85 -3.45 -16.60 -14.32
C GLY A 85 -2.10 -15.87 -14.49
N ARG A 86 -2.07 -14.54 -14.35
CA ARG A 86 -0.81 -13.78 -14.36
C ARG A 86 0.01 -14.04 -13.10
N LEU A 87 -0.62 -14.07 -11.91
CA LEU A 87 0.05 -14.41 -10.67
C LEU A 87 0.64 -15.82 -10.70
N GLU A 88 -0.14 -16.80 -11.16
CA GLU A 88 0.31 -18.19 -11.26
C GLU A 88 1.47 -18.35 -12.24
N ARG A 89 1.44 -17.66 -13.38
CA ARG A 89 2.55 -17.67 -14.32
C ARG A 89 3.81 -17.03 -13.70
N ALA A 90 3.66 -15.93 -12.98
CA ALA A 90 4.78 -15.21 -12.37
C ALA A 90 5.38 -15.96 -11.19
N TYR A 91 4.55 -16.48 -10.30
CA TYR A 91 4.98 -17.01 -9.00
C TYR A 91 4.66 -18.48 -8.75
N GLY A 92 3.99 -19.18 -9.66
CA GLY A 92 3.53 -20.56 -9.47
C GLY A 92 4.64 -21.60 -9.21
N LYS A 93 5.89 -21.27 -9.52
CA LYS A 93 7.08 -22.11 -9.26
C LYS A 93 7.91 -21.65 -8.05
N TYR A 94 7.49 -20.60 -7.35
CA TYR A 94 8.20 -20.03 -6.22
C TYR A 94 7.93 -20.83 -4.94
N PRO A 95 8.89 -20.84 -3.98
CA PRO A 95 8.79 -21.68 -2.79
C PRO A 95 7.50 -21.49 -1.98
N PHE A 96 7.01 -20.27 -1.89
CA PHE A 96 5.84 -19.92 -1.08
C PHE A 96 4.61 -19.51 -1.93
N TRP A 97 4.50 -20.09 -3.14
CA TRP A 97 3.35 -19.86 -4.00
C TRP A 97 2.01 -20.22 -3.34
N LEU A 98 1.95 -21.32 -2.58
CA LEU A 98 0.71 -21.74 -1.94
C LEU A 98 0.27 -20.74 -0.87
N ASP A 99 1.21 -20.18 -0.12
CA ASP A 99 0.93 -19.13 0.86
C ASP A 99 0.39 -17.87 0.16
N LEU A 100 1.08 -17.43 -0.88
CA LEU A 100 0.65 -16.28 -1.69
C LEU A 100 -0.76 -16.47 -2.24
N LYS A 101 -1.05 -17.66 -2.76
CA LYS A 101 -2.37 -18.03 -3.27
C LYS A 101 -3.42 -17.97 -2.16
N ALA A 102 -3.11 -18.51 -0.97
CA ALA A 102 -4.02 -18.49 0.18
C ALA A 102 -4.33 -17.07 0.67
N ILE A 103 -3.38 -16.13 0.57
CA ILE A 103 -3.55 -14.72 0.94
C ILE A 103 -4.45 -13.98 -0.07
N ILE A 104 -4.20 -14.17 -1.37
CA ILE A 104 -4.76 -13.29 -2.41
C ILE A 104 -6.06 -13.83 -3.00
N TYR A 105 -6.18 -15.14 -3.23
CA TYR A 105 -7.33 -15.71 -3.95
C TYR A 105 -8.66 -15.53 -3.23
N PRO A 106 -8.76 -15.64 -1.88
CA PRO A 106 -10.04 -15.41 -1.19
C PRO A 106 -10.62 -14.03 -1.43
N ALA A 107 -9.79 -12.98 -1.55
CA ALA A 107 -10.24 -11.65 -1.92
C ALA A 107 -10.68 -11.59 -3.40
N LEU A 108 -9.94 -12.22 -4.31
CA LEU A 108 -10.28 -12.24 -5.74
C LEU A 108 -11.52 -13.09 -6.08
N ASP A 109 -11.96 -13.96 -5.17
CA ASP A 109 -13.18 -14.77 -5.31
C ASP A 109 -14.43 -14.06 -4.78
N GLN A 110 -14.26 -12.93 -4.10
CA GLN A 110 -15.35 -12.06 -3.67
C GLN A 110 -15.70 -11.05 -4.77
N SER A 111 -16.91 -10.50 -4.68
CA SER A 111 -17.37 -9.41 -5.55
C SER A 111 -17.23 -8.08 -4.84
N PHE A 112 -16.54 -7.14 -5.45
CA PHE A 112 -16.41 -5.77 -4.96
C PHE A 112 -16.94 -4.80 -6.01
N ASN A 113 -17.59 -3.74 -5.58
CA ASN A 113 -17.98 -2.64 -6.43
C ASN A 113 -16.90 -1.55 -6.45
N LYS A 114 -16.30 -1.25 -5.31
CA LYS A 114 -15.29 -0.20 -5.18
C LYS A 114 -13.87 -0.76 -5.11
N LEU A 115 -12.94 -0.01 -5.70
CA LEU A 115 -11.52 -0.34 -5.68
C LEU A 115 -10.95 -0.33 -4.26
N VAL A 116 -11.36 0.64 -3.45
CA VAL A 116 -10.87 0.77 -2.08
C VAL A 116 -11.20 -0.47 -1.25
N ASP A 117 -12.42 -1.02 -1.37
CA ASP A 117 -12.84 -2.20 -0.61
C ASP A 117 -11.97 -3.42 -0.95
N LEU A 118 -11.69 -3.65 -2.24
CA LEU A 118 -10.78 -4.70 -2.67
C LEU A 118 -9.36 -4.50 -2.12
N ASN A 119 -8.84 -3.27 -2.19
CA ASN A 119 -7.49 -2.97 -1.71
C ASN A 119 -7.35 -3.19 -0.21
N LEU A 120 -8.35 -2.77 0.58
CA LEU A 120 -8.36 -2.95 2.03
C LEU A 120 -8.34 -4.43 2.40
N VAL A 121 -9.21 -5.25 1.80
CA VAL A 121 -9.24 -6.70 2.05
C VAL A 121 -7.91 -7.36 1.67
N LEU A 122 -7.29 -6.97 0.56
CA LEU A 122 -5.98 -7.49 0.16
C LEU A 122 -4.88 -7.08 1.14
N ILE A 123 -4.88 -5.82 1.59
CA ILE A 123 -3.91 -5.32 2.58
C ILE A 123 -4.09 -6.06 3.91
N ASP A 124 -5.34 -6.23 4.38
CA ASP A 124 -5.65 -6.90 5.64
C ASP A 124 -5.24 -8.37 5.62
N ASN A 125 -5.46 -9.08 4.50
CA ASN A 125 -4.99 -10.46 4.34
C ASN A 125 -3.45 -10.55 4.39
N ILE A 126 -2.76 -9.60 3.75
CA ILE A 126 -1.29 -9.53 3.77
C ILE A 126 -0.82 -9.19 5.20
N CYS A 127 -1.44 -8.22 5.88
CA CYS A 127 -1.12 -7.88 7.26
C CYS A 127 -1.32 -9.05 8.21
N SER A 128 -2.40 -9.82 8.04
CA SER A 128 -2.67 -11.02 8.83
C SER A 128 -1.59 -12.08 8.64
N TYR A 129 -1.13 -12.30 7.40
CA TYR A 129 -0.03 -13.23 7.11
C TYR A 129 1.31 -12.76 7.69
N LEU A 130 1.56 -11.45 7.66
CA LEU A 130 2.79 -10.82 8.16
C LEU A 130 2.74 -10.49 9.66
N GLU A 131 1.64 -10.80 10.36
CA GLU A 131 1.43 -10.48 11.78
C GLU A 131 1.56 -8.98 12.09
N ILE A 132 1.15 -8.11 11.16
CA ILE A 132 1.10 -6.66 11.37
C ILE A 132 -0.25 -6.28 11.99
N SER A 133 -0.22 -5.68 13.18
CA SER A 133 -1.40 -5.32 13.97
C SER A 133 -1.53 -3.80 14.17
N ALA A 134 -1.58 -3.02 13.09
CA ALA A 134 -1.86 -1.60 13.16
C ALA A 134 -3.39 -1.36 13.21
N THR A 135 -3.84 -0.43 14.05
CA THR A 135 -5.22 0.08 13.94
C THR A 135 -5.37 0.86 12.64
N THR A 136 -6.47 0.67 11.92
CA THR A 136 -6.71 1.34 10.63
C THR A 136 -8.00 2.14 10.63
N THR A 137 -8.08 3.18 9.80
CA THR A 137 -9.30 3.96 9.54
C THR A 137 -9.22 4.61 8.16
N LEU A 138 -10.37 5.05 7.63
CA LEU A 138 -10.47 5.79 6.37
C LEU A 138 -10.52 7.29 6.60
N ALA A 139 -9.75 8.06 5.83
CA ALA A 139 -9.82 9.53 5.88
C ALA A 139 -11.19 10.06 5.44
N SER A 140 -11.92 9.36 4.57
CA SER A 140 -13.28 9.70 4.16
C SER A 140 -14.28 9.67 5.32
N GLU A 141 -14.05 8.87 6.36
CA GLU A 141 -14.89 8.77 7.55
C GLU A 141 -14.57 9.84 8.61
N MET A 142 -13.45 10.54 8.46
CA MET A 142 -12.96 11.48 9.48
C MET A 142 -13.57 12.88 9.38
N SER A 143 -14.47 13.16 8.44
CA SER A 143 -15.14 14.45 8.28
C SER A 143 -14.17 15.66 8.20
N CYS A 144 -13.11 15.56 7.39
CA CYS A 144 -12.09 16.60 7.21
C CYS A 144 -12.51 17.76 6.26
N GLY A 145 -13.76 17.84 5.88
CA GLY A 145 -14.26 18.88 4.97
C GLY A 145 -13.61 18.83 3.59
N ASN A 146 -13.38 20.00 3.00
CA ASN A 146 -12.76 20.16 1.67
C ASN A 146 -11.26 20.52 1.75
N LEU A 147 -10.60 20.22 2.86
CA LEU A 147 -9.18 20.47 3.04
C LEU A 147 -8.33 19.66 2.06
N LYS A 148 -7.15 20.20 1.71
CA LYS A 148 -6.21 19.56 0.76
C LYS A 148 -4.76 19.72 1.23
N GLY A 149 -3.86 18.92 0.67
CA GLY A 149 -2.42 19.05 0.91
C GLY A 149 -2.07 18.99 2.40
N SER A 150 -1.22 19.91 2.83
CA SER A 150 -0.73 19.98 4.21
C SER A 150 -1.85 20.16 5.23
N ASP A 151 -2.87 20.98 4.94
CA ASP A 151 -3.97 21.25 5.85
C ASP A 151 -4.85 20.00 6.08
N LEU A 152 -5.09 19.20 5.05
CA LEU A 152 -5.80 17.93 5.19
C LEU A 152 -5.02 16.96 6.10
N ILE A 153 -3.72 16.82 5.88
CA ILE A 153 -2.88 15.92 6.69
C ILE A 153 -2.86 16.39 8.15
N LEU A 154 -2.72 17.70 8.38
CA LEU A 154 -2.74 18.26 9.73
C LEU A 154 -4.08 18.01 10.44
N GLU A 155 -5.19 18.19 9.74
CA GLU A 155 -6.53 17.94 10.31
C GLU A 155 -6.73 16.45 10.66
N ILE A 156 -6.29 15.53 9.81
CA ILE A 156 -6.30 14.09 10.12
C ILE A 156 -5.46 13.81 11.37
N CYS A 157 -4.27 14.39 11.47
CA CYS A 157 -3.40 14.25 12.63
C CYS A 157 -4.07 14.79 13.92
N ASN A 158 -4.72 15.96 13.84
CA ASN A 158 -5.44 16.56 14.99
C ASN A 158 -6.61 15.67 15.45
N LYS A 159 -7.46 15.23 14.53
CA LYS A 159 -8.59 14.32 14.82
C LYS A 159 -8.12 12.99 15.40
N SER A 160 -6.98 12.51 14.97
CA SER A 160 -6.34 11.30 15.47
C SER A 160 -5.57 11.51 16.78
N LYS A 161 -5.51 12.73 17.32
CA LYS A 161 -4.71 13.09 18.50
C LYS A 161 -3.24 12.66 18.37
N ALA A 162 -2.69 12.80 17.16
CA ALA A 162 -1.31 12.44 16.85
C ALA A 162 -0.32 13.26 17.68
N LYS A 163 0.75 12.62 18.15
CA LYS A 163 1.93 13.28 18.69
C LYS A 163 3.09 13.22 17.69
N VAL A 164 3.09 12.17 16.87
CA VAL A 164 4.04 11.95 15.81
C VAL A 164 3.29 11.63 14.53
N TYR A 165 3.64 12.31 13.45
CA TYR A 165 3.20 11.99 12.10
C TYR A 165 4.32 11.35 11.30
N ASN A 166 4.16 10.08 10.94
CA ASN A 166 5.09 9.35 10.10
C ASN A 166 4.76 9.59 8.62
N SER A 167 5.42 10.59 8.04
CA SER A 167 5.23 11.00 6.64
C SER A 167 6.02 10.13 5.68
N GLY A 168 5.53 9.96 4.44
CA GLY A 168 6.38 9.51 3.34
C GLY A 168 7.46 10.56 2.99
N PRO A 169 8.51 10.17 2.24
CA PRO A 169 9.61 11.08 1.89
C PRO A 169 9.15 12.32 1.12
N ASP A 170 8.15 12.19 0.27
CA ASP A 170 7.58 13.30 -0.53
C ASP A 170 6.95 14.39 0.32
N GLY A 171 6.61 14.09 1.59
CA GLY A 171 6.10 15.08 2.53
C GLY A 171 7.02 16.29 2.72
N ARG A 172 8.32 16.11 2.54
CA ARG A 172 9.31 17.20 2.58
C ARG A 172 9.02 18.31 1.58
N ASN A 173 8.33 17.99 0.48
CA ASN A 173 8.08 18.90 -0.63
C ASN A 173 6.84 19.77 -0.46
N TYR A 174 5.88 19.37 0.43
CA TYR A 174 4.59 20.07 0.51
C TYR A 174 4.06 20.30 1.93
N LEU A 175 4.62 19.64 2.95
CA LEU A 175 4.15 19.83 4.32
C LEU A 175 4.66 21.16 4.89
N GLU A 176 3.75 21.91 5.49
CA GLU A 176 4.04 23.14 6.21
C GLU A 176 4.41 22.84 7.66
N SER A 177 5.65 22.41 7.89
CA SER A 177 6.12 21.86 9.17
C SER A 177 5.82 22.74 10.38
N ASP A 178 5.87 24.07 10.22
CA ASP A 178 5.57 25.03 11.31
C ASP A 178 4.13 24.88 11.84
N LYS A 179 3.19 24.52 10.96
CA LYS A 179 1.79 24.28 11.39
C LYS A 179 1.71 23.05 12.29
N PHE A 180 2.45 21.98 12.00
CA PHE A 180 2.48 20.77 12.81
C PHE A 180 3.13 21.03 14.17
N ILE A 181 4.27 21.73 14.18
CA ILE A 181 4.97 22.11 15.43
C ILE A 181 4.05 22.93 16.34
N LYS A 182 3.32 23.93 15.79
CA LYS A 182 2.35 24.74 16.54
C LYS A 182 1.21 23.92 17.14
N ASN A 183 0.86 22.78 16.53
CA ASN A 183 -0.14 21.85 17.04
C ASN A 183 0.47 20.74 17.93
N GLY A 184 1.76 20.82 18.25
CA GLY A 184 2.46 19.85 19.11
C GLY A 184 2.64 18.48 18.43
N ILE A 185 2.76 18.45 17.12
CA ILE A 185 2.93 17.24 16.31
C ILE A 185 4.33 17.25 15.70
N GLU A 186 5.12 16.22 16.01
CA GLU A 186 6.41 15.97 15.39
C GLU A 186 6.22 15.28 14.03
N ILE A 187 6.93 15.72 13.00
CA ILE A 187 6.95 15.04 11.70
C ILE A 187 8.23 14.20 11.62
N ILE A 188 8.06 12.90 11.43
CA ILE A 188 9.14 11.98 11.11
C ILE A 188 8.96 11.53 9.67
N TYR A 189 10.03 11.63 8.87
CA TYR A 189 10.00 11.16 7.50
C TYR A 189 10.47 9.72 7.43
N HIS A 190 9.67 8.88 6.80
CA HIS A 190 9.92 7.46 6.62
C HIS A 190 11.03 7.23 5.58
N ASP A 191 12.26 7.17 6.05
CA ASP A 191 13.42 6.80 5.23
C ASP A 191 13.59 5.28 5.28
N PHE A 192 13.03 4.61 4.28
CA PHE A 192 13.08 3.16 4.14
C PHE A 192 13.98 2.77 2.97
N GLU A 193 15.09 2.12 3.29
CA GLU A 193 15.92 1.46 2.27
C GLU A 193 15.32 0.11 1.95
N HIS A 194 15.10 -0.15 0.65
CA HIS A 194 14.53 -1.43 0.21
C HIS A 194 15.55 -2.56 0.50
N PRO A 195 15.18 -3.58 1.28
CA PRO A 195 16.08 -4.67 1.60
C PRO A 195 16.34 -5.55 0.36
N GLU A 196 17.53 -6.09 0.27
CA GLU A 196 17.82 -7.17 -0.65
C GLU A 196 17.48 -8.51 -0.01
N TYR A 197 16.76 -9.36 -0.74
CA TYR A 197 16.42 -10.73 -0.36
C TYR A 197 16.70 -11.66 -1.53
N THR A 198 16.79 -12.94 -1.26
CA THR A 198 16.94 -13.95 -2.31
C THR A 198 15.70 -13.91 -3.20
N GLN A 199 15.87 -13.46 -4.43
CA GLN A 199 14.83 -13.33 -5.42
C GLN A 199 15.08 -14.37 -6.52
N THR A 200 14.03 -15.05 -6.94
CA THR A 200 14.13 -16.00 -8.06
C THR A 200 14.46 -15.26 -9.34
N GLY A 201 15.45 -15.77 -10.09
CA GLY A 201 16.00 -15.16 -11.31
C GLY A 201 17.44 -14.71 -11.13
N GLU A 202 18.01 -14.12 -12.20
CA GLU A 202 19.42 -13.74 -12.24
C GLU A 202 19.69 -12.36 -11.61
N THR A 203 18.71 -11.45 -11.68
CA THR A 203 18.88 -10.07 -11.25
C THR A 203 17.89 -9.70 -10.15
N PHE A 204 18.38 -9.02 -9.09
CA PHE A 204 17.52 -8.45 -8.08
C PHE A 204 16.78 -7.21 -8.61
N THR A 205 15.49 -7.15 -8.35
CA THR A 205 14.63 -6.00 -8.69
C THR A 205 13.95 -5.47 -7.44
N SER A 206 14.26 -4.23 -7.06
CA SER A 206 13.66 -3.56 -5.92
C SER A 206 12.28 -2.94 -6.25
N HIS A 207 11.54 -2.54 -5.22
CA HIS A 207 10.28 -1.78 -5.34
C HIS A 207 9.18 -2.50 -6.15
N LEU A 208 9.16 -3.82 -6.09
CA LEU A 208 8.04 -4.64 -6.51
C LEU A 208 6.95 -4.66 -5.41
N SER A 209 5.76 -5.14 -5.76
CA SER A 209 4.74 -5.52 -4.77
C SER A 209 5.35 -6.45 -3.72
N VAL A 210 4.86 -6.37 -2.49
CA VAL A 210 5.23 -7.27 -1.39
C VAL A 210 4.99 -8.75 -1.74
N LEU A 211 4.16 -9.02 -2.74
CA LEU A 211 3.91 -10.39 -3.21
C LEU A 211 5.19 -11.08 -3.67
N ASP A 212 6.14 -10.33 -4.25
CA ASP A 212 7.43 -10.87 -4.66
C ASP A 212 8.25 -11.33 -3.45
N LEU A 213 8.30 -10.51 -2.40
CA LEU A 213 8.96 -10.87 -1.15
C LEU A 213 8.31 -12.11 -0.50
N ILE A 214 6.98 -12.13 -0.41
CA ILE A 214 6.23 -13.26 0.18
C ILE A 214 6.46 -14.55 -0.63
N ALA A 215 6.40 -14.47 -1.96
CA ALA A 215 6.61 -15.63 -2.82
C ALA A 215 8.00 -16.26 -2.67
N ASN A 216 9.03 -15.45 -2.39
CA ASN A 216 10.41 -15.89 -2.20
C ASN A 216 10.75 -16.29 -0.75
N CYS A 217 10.21 -15.57 0.25
CA CYS A 217 10.66 -15.65 1.65
C CYS A 217 9.60 -16.17 2.63
N GLY A 218 8.33 -16.26 2.23
CA GLY A 218 7.25 -16.74 3.08
C GLY A 218 7.12 -15.96 4.38
N THR A 219 6.96 -16.64 5.50
CA THR A 219 6.83 -16.03 6.83
C THR A 219 8.07 -15.23 7.26
N LYS A 220 9.26 -15.50 6.68
CA LYS A 220 10.47 -14.70 6.91
C LYS A 220 10.39 -13.29 6.28
N SER A 221 9.38 -13.00 5.50
CA SER A 221 9.19 -11.66 4.88
C SER A 221 9.23 -10.54 5.92
N MET A 222 8.74 -10.79 7.14
CA MET A 222 8.72 -9.80 8.19
C MET A 222 10.13 -9.39 8.68
N GLU A 223 11.12 -10.27 8.59
CA GLU A 223 12.52 -9.96 8.91
C GLU A 223 13.06 -8.88 7.97
N PHE A 224 12.73 -8.98 6.67
CA PHE A 224 13.10 -8.00 5.65
C PHE A 224 12.30 -6.70 5.78
N ILE A 225 10.99 -6.78 6.09
CA ILE A 225 10.15 -5.61 6.32
C ILE A 225 10.69 -4.79 7.49
N ASN A 226 11.16 -5.43 8.56
CA ASN A 226 11.71 -4.78 9.75
C ASN A 226 13.23 -4.51 9.68
N ALA A 227 13.89 -4.87 8.58
CA ALA A 227 15.32 -4.66 8.44
C ALA A 227 15.69 -3.18 8.66
N ARG A 228 16.68 -2.93 9.49
CA ARG A 228 17.25 -1.58 9.66
C ARG A 228 18.14 -1.27 8.46
N PRO A 229 18.15 -0.02 7.98
CA PRO A 229 19.11 0.38 6.95
C PRO A 229 20.52 0.00 7.39
N LYS A 230 21.30 -0.59 6.47
CA LYS A 230 22.72 -0.81 6.71
C LYS A 230 23.36 0.58 6.90
N ARG A 231 23.92 0.88 8.08
CA ARG A 231 24.70 2.10 8.25
C ARG A 231 25.80 2.08 7.19
N ARG A 232 25.74 3.01 6.26
CA ARG A 232 26.89 3.28 5.40
C ARG A 232 28.02 3.78 6.30
N VAL A 233 29.05 2.96 6.43
CA VAL A 233 30.32 3.31 7.11
C VAL A 233 31.06 4.29 6.22
#